data_c48850766503ec7f97b45a1ea01f4f0f
#
_entry.id   c48850766503ec7f97b45a1ea01f4f0f
#
_cell.length_a   1.000
_cell.length_b   1.000
_cell.length_c   1.000
_cell.angle_alpha   90.00
_cell.angle_beta   90.00
_cell.angle_gamma   90.00
#
_symmetry.space_group_name_H-M   'P 1'
#
loop_
_entity.id
_entity.type
_entity.pdbx_description
1 polymer ?
#
loop_
_entity_poly.entity_id
_entity_poly.type
_entity_poly.pdbx_seq_one_letter_code
_entity_poly.pdbx_strand_id
1 'polypeptide(L)'
;GGGPAGLEAARVLSLRGHSVTVFEKGELGGQLNEASVPEFKADIRGLKDYLITAVNKQGVNIVRREATADDLNGYDAVICATGSKPKACHLPGAEHAVDAADVLNGKVKVGNKVVMLGVGLVGSETALWLAENGHDVTLVGRGPQIMKGVASTDALAYSERIAKAGMTVCTNTTPLEIVDGGVMVKFKGKVRKIEADTVVYAFGAAAQHALYDELKGSGKEVYLVGDAKGPAKIMDAIYTAYKLSIKL
;
A
#
# COMPACT_ATOMS: atom_id res chain seq x y z
N GLY A 1 -14.97 3.62 -0.03
CA GLY A 1 -13.87 2.63 -0.13
C GLY A 1 -13.91 1.61 0.99
N GLY A 2 -13.69 0.35 0.65
CA GLY A 2 -13.70 -0.81 1.56
C GLY A 2 -12.32 -1.27 2.02
N GLY A 3 -11.37 -0.34 2.10
CA GLY A 3 -10.07 -0.57 2.74
C GLY A 3 -10.16 -0.51 4.28
N PRO A 4 -9.01 -0.60 5.00
CA PRO A 4 -9.02 -0.66 6.47
C PRO A 4 -9.72 0.52 7.13
N ALA A 5 -9.54 1.74 6.61
CA ALA A 5 -10.21 2.93 7.15
C ALA A 5 -11.72 2.89 6.92
N GLY A 6 -12.18 2.54 5.71
CA GLY A 6 -13.61 2.48 5.41
C GLY A 6 -14.34 1.36 6.14
N LEU A 7 -13.71 0.18 6.24
CA LEU A 7 -14.28 -0.94 6.99
C LEU A 7 -14.36 -0.64 8.49
N GLU A 8 -13.34 0.00 9.09
CA GLU A 8 -13.39 0.42 10.49
C GLU A 8 -14.47 1.49 10.73
N ALA A 9 -14.55 2.49 9.83
CA ALA A 9 -15.61 3.50 9.94
C ALA A 9 -16.99 2.83 9.87
N ALA A 10 -17.19 1.94 8.90
CA ALA A 10 -18.47 1.23 8.75
C ALA A 10 -18.81 0.38 9.98
N ARG A 11 -17.84 -0.34 10.51
CA ARG A 11 -17.99 -1.15 11.71
C ARG A 11 -18.43 -0.30 12.93
N VAL A 12 -17.72 0.81 13.18
CA VAL A 12 -17.99 1.65 14.36
C VAL A 12 -19.33 2.37 14.23
N LEU A 13 -19.64 2.94 13.07
CA LEU A 13 -20.90 3.63 12.83
C LEU A 13 -22.09 2.68 12.92
N SER A 14 -21.99 1.47 12.36
CA SER A 14 -23.05 0.47 12.48
C SER A 14 -23.30 0.06 13.93
N LEU A 15 -22.24 -0.13 14.75
CA LEU A 15 -22.38 -0.37 16.18
C LEU A 15 -23.05 0.78 16.95
N ARG A 16 -22.94 2.00 16.44
CA ARG A 16 -23.59 3.19 17.02
C ARG A 16 -25.03 3.39 16.52
N GLY A 17 -25.52 2.50 15.65
CA GLY A 17 -26.90 2.51 15.18
C GLY A 17 -27.13 3.27 13.86
N HIS A 18 -26.07 3.69 13.17
CA HIS A 18 -26.20 4.31 11.84
C HIS A 18 -26.48 3.26 10.76
N SER A 19 -27.27 3.64 9.75
CA SER A 19 -27.43 2.89 8.52
C SER A 19 -26.23 3.16 7.61
N VAL A 20 -25.41 2.15 7.34
CA VAL A 20 -24.13 2.32 6.63
C VAL A 20 -24.12 1.58 5.32
N THR A 21 -23.67 2.29 4.26
CA THR A 21 -23.36 1.71 2.94
C THR A 21 -21.89 1.93 2.61
N VAL A 22 -21.20 0.87 2.24
CA VAL A 22 -19.82 0.92 1.73
C VAL A 22 -19.83 0.69 0.22
N PHE A 23 -19.36 1.65 -0.54
CA PHE A 23 -19.07 1.48 -1.97
C PHE A 23 -17.60 1.05 -2.13
N GLU A 24 -17.39 -0.10 -2.80
CA GLU A 24 -16.05 -0.63 -3.07
C GLU A 24 -15.99 -1.19 -4.49
N LYS A 25 -15.07 -0.66 -5.31
CA LYS A 25 -14.92 -1.07 -6.71
C LYS A 25 -14.15 -2.36 -6.91
N GLY A 26 -13.32 -2.72 -5.92
CA GLY A 26 -12.50 -3.92 -5.91
C GLY A 26 -12.91 -4.88 -4.81
N GLU A 27 -11.95 -5.66 -4.34
CA GLU A 27 -12.12 -6.54 -3.20
C GLU A 27 -12.05 -5.76 -1.88
N LEU A 28 -12.88 -6.17 -0.90
CA LEU A 28 -12.79 -5.63 0.45
C LEU A 28 -11.41 -5.90 1.05
N GLY A 29 -10.96 -4.98 1.89
CA GLY A 29 -9.62 -5.01 2.48
C GLY A 29 -8.70 -3.95 1.87
N GLY A 30 -8.95 -3.50 0.62
CA GLY A 30 -8.09 -2.52 -0.04
C GLY A 30 -6.63 -2.95 -0.01
N GLN A 31 -5.71 -2.07 0.37
CA GLN A 31 -4.27 -2.39 0.41
C GLN A 31 -3.85 -3.44 1.46
N LEU A 32 -4.75 -3.89 2.35
CA LEU A 32 -4.47 -5.07 3.18
C LEU A 32 -4.36 -6.35 2.33
N ASN A 33 -4.93 -6.37 1.13
CA ASN A 33 -4.81 -7.50 0.22
C ASN A 33 -3.36 -7.72 -0.19
N GLU A 34 -2.68 -6.67 -0.67
CA GLU A 34 -1.26 -6.74 -1.03
C GLU A 34 -0.37 -6.89 0.22
N ALA A 35 -0.64 -6.11 1.27
CA ALA A 35 0.17 -6.11 2.48
C ALA A 35 0.19 -7.46 3.21
N SER A 36 -0.81 -8.30 3.01
CA SER A 36 -0.93 -9.61 3.66
C SER A 36 -0.39 -10.78 2.83
N VAL A 37 0.13 -10.53 1.63
CA VAL A 37 0.66 -11.60 0.75
C VAL A 37 1.89 -12.29 1.36
N PRO A 38 2.89 -11.59 1.90
CA PRO A 38 4.02 -12.25 2.53
C PRO A 38 3.59 -13.09 3.75
N GLU A 39 4.10 -14.32 3.87
CA GLU A 39 3.76 -15.22 4.98
C GLU A 39 4.10 -14.63 6.35
N PHE A 40 5.17 -13.85 6.44
CA PHE A 40 5.56 -13.17 7.67
C PHE A 40 4.61 -12.02 8.07
N LYS A 41 3.55 -11.78 7.31
CA LYS A 41 2.50 -10.80 7.58
C LYS A 41 1.12 -11.46 7.75
N ALA A 42 1.09 -12.70 8.19
CA ALA A 42 -0.15 -13.46 8.41
C ALA A 42 -1.14 -12.73 9.33
N ASP A 43 -0.65 -11.98 10.33
CA ASP A 43 -1.50 -11.19 11.23
C ASP A 43 -2.31 -10.11 10.50
N ILE A 44 -1.78 -9.58 9.38
CA ILE A 44 -2.53 -8.62 8.55
C ILE A 44 -3.69 -9.32 7.84
N ARG A 45 -3.55 -10.60 7.44
CA ARG A 45 -4.67 -11.39 6.92
C ARG A 45 -5.77 -11.53 7.97
N GLY A 46 -5.38 -11.87 9.21
CA GLY A 46 -6.32 -11.94 10.33
C GLY A 46 -7.06 -10.64 10.58
N LEU A 47 -6.37 -9.51 10.55
CA LEU A 47 -6.98 -8.18 10.67
C LEU A 47 -7.98 -7.89 9.53
N LYS A 48 -7.59 -8.17 8.29
CA LYS A 48 -8.46 -8.01 7.11
C LYS A 48 -9.74 -8.83 7.27
N ASP A 49 -9.60 -10.11 7.57
CA ASP A 49 -10.71 -11.04 7.70
C ASP A 49 -11.64 -10.66 8.86
N TYR A 50 -11.07 -10.17 9.96
CA TYR A 50 -11.83 -9.62 11.07
C TYR A 50 -12.68 -8.42 10.64
N LEU A 51 -12.10 -7.42 9.98
CA LEU A 51 -12.83 -6.22 9.56
C LEU A 51 -13.96 -6.56 8.59
N ILE A 52 -13.71 -7.42 7.60
CA ILE A 52 -14.72 -7.87 6.63
C ILE A 52 -15.84 -8.65 7.34
N THR A 53 -15.48 -9.57 8.23
CA THR A 53 -16.44 -10.36 8.99
C THR A 53 -17.29 -9.49 9.89
N ALA A 54 -16.70 -8.49 10.52
CA ALA A 54 -17.41 -7.59 11.44
C ALA A 54 -18.48 -6.76 10.72
N VAL A 55 -18.14 -6.14 9.57
CA VAL A 55 -19.12 -5.35 8.80
C VAL A 55 -20.23 -6.22 8.23
N ASN A 56 -19.93 -7.44 7.76
CA ASN A 56 -20.94 -8.38 7.28
C ASN A 56 -21.91 -8.82 8.38
N LYS A 57 -21.39 -9.15 9.57
CA LYS A 57 -22.24 -9.54 10.73
C LYS A 57 -23.16 -8.42 11.21
N GLN A 58 -22.76 -7.17 11.02
CA GLN A 58 -23.54 -5.99 11.38
C GLN A 58 -24.55 -5.58 10.31
N GLY A 59 -24.60 -6.28 9.18
CA GLY A 59 -25.55 -6.00 8.11
C GLY A 59 -25.24 -4.71 7.35
N VAL A 60 -23.96 -4.28 7.32
CA VAL A 60 -23.54 -3.14 6.50
C VAL A 60 -23.80 -3.45 5.03
N ASN A 61 -24.46 -2.51 4.32
CA ASN A 61 -24.73 -2.66 2.91
C ASN A 61 -23.44 -2.47 2.08
N ILE A 62 -23.05 -3.49 1.31
CA ILE A 62 -21.85 -3.44 0.46
C ILE A 62 -22.25 -3.32 -1.01
N VAL A 63 -21.91 -2.20 -1.64
CA VAL A 63 -22.16 -1.94 -3.05
C VAL A 63 -20.86 -2.11 -3.85
N ARG A 64 -20.82 -3.14 -4.72
CA ARG A 64 -19.63 -3.55 -5.46
C ARG A 64 -19.41 -2.72 -6.73
N ARG A 65 -19.14 -1.43 -6.57
CA ARG A 65 -18.74 -0.49 -7.64
C ARG A 65 -18.13 0.78 -7.06
N GLU A 66 -17.52 1.57 -7.91
CA GLU A 66 -17.09 2.93 -7.57
C GLU A 66 -18.29 3.83 -7.35
N ALA A 67 -18.27 4.65 -6.30
CA ALA A 67 -19.30 5.67 -6.08
C ALA A 67 -19.02 6.90 -6.93
N THR A 68 -20.09 7.47 -7.47
CA THR A 68 -20.10 8.82 -8.05
C THR A 68 -20.71 9.81 -7.05
N ALA A 69 -20.57 11.11 -7.29
CA ALA A 69 -21.21 12.14 -6.46
C ALA A 69 -22.74 11.97 -6.41
N ASP A 70 -23.35 11.58 -7.51
CA ASP A 70 -24.81 11.37 -7.62
C ASP A 70 -25.31 10.23 -6.75
N ASP A 71 -24.52 9.17 -6.59
CA ASP A 71 -24.85 8.03 -5.72
C ASP A 71 -24.99 8.44 -4.24
N LEU A 72 -24.38 9.55 -3.88
CA LEU A 72 -24.28 10.01 -2.51
C LEU A 72 -25.37 11.01 -2.11
N ASN A 73 -26.30 11.31 -3.02
CA ASN A 73 -27.36 12.32 -2.79
C ASN A 73 -28.35 11.96 -1.69
N GLY A 74 -28.54 10.68 -1.36
CA GLY A 74 -29.45 10.23 -0.32
C GLY A 74 -28.82 9.99 1.05
N TYR A 75 -27.57 10.36 1.28
CA TYR A 75 -26.86 10.13 2.54
C TYR A 75 -26.67 11.43 3.34
N ASP A 76 -26.84 11.36 4.66
CA ASP A 76 -26.65 12.50 5.59
C ASP A 76 -25.17 12.89 5.69
N ALA A 77 -24.28 11.89 5.73
CA ALA A 77 -22.83 12.10 5.80
C ALA A 77 -22.08 11.16 4.86
N VAL A 78 -20.95 11.62 4.33
CA VAL A 78 -20.07 10.86 3.44
C VAL A 78 -18.67 10.79 4.01
N ILE A 79 -18.14 9.57 4.14
CA ILE A 79 -16.75 9.33 4.55
C ILE A 79 -15.94 8.86 3.35
N CYS A 80 -15.07 9.72 2.86
CA CYS A 80 -14.15 9.40 1.77
C CYS A 80 -12.94 8.64 2.33
N ALA A 81 -12.94 7.32 2.14
CA ALA A 81 -11.88 6.38 2.50
C ALA A 81 -11.26 5.77 1.23
N THR A 82 -11.06 6.61 0.21
CA THR A 82 -10.66 6.25 -1.16
C THR A 82 -9.20 5.82 -1.29
N GLY A 83 -8.43 5.88 -0.19
CA GLY A 83 -7.10 5.32 -0.09
C GLY A 83 -6.03 6.11 -0.86
N SER A 84 -5.03 5.39 -1.32
CA SER A 84 -3.90 5.92 -2.07
C SER A 84 -3.58 5.03 -3.28
N LYS A 85 -2.81 5.58 -4.22
CA LYS A 85 -2.26 4.84 -5.37
C LYS A 85 -0.74 4.88 -5.33
N PRO A 86 -0.04 3.85 -5.82
CA PRO A 86 1.40 3.90 -6.02
C PRO A 86 1.80 5.13 -6.84
N LYS A 87 2.90 5.76 -6.47
CA LYS A 87 3.52 6.82 -7.29
C LYS A 87 4.21 6.18 -8.47
N ALA A 88 3.96 6.71 -9.66
CA ALA A 88 4.61 6.24 -10.87
C ALA A 88 6.14 6.35 -10.77
N CYS A 89 6.83 5.44 -11.45
CA CYS A 89 8.25 5.56 -11.73
C CYS A 89 8.46 6.60 -12.84
N HIS A 90 9.35 7.55 -12.60
CA HIS A 90 9.70 8.60 -13.57
C HIS A 90 11.17 8.49 -14.04
N LEU A 91 11.82 7.36 -13.81
CA LEU A 91 13.15 7.10 -14.36
C LEU A 91 13.05 6.87 -15.86
N PRO A 92 14.06 7.26 -16.66
CA PRO A 92 14.16 6.81 -18.04
C PRO A 92 14.05 5.28 -18.11
N GLY A 93 13.28 4.74 -19.06
CA GLY A 93 13.02 3.31 -19.18
C GLY A 93 11.98 2.75 -18.18
N ALA A 94 11.20 3.60 -17.52
CA ALA A 94 10.20 3.18 -16.51
C ALA A 94 9.12 2.24 -17.06
N GLU A 95 8.88 2.26 -18.37
CA GLU A 95 7.97 1.34 -19.08
C GLU A 95 8.40 -0.13 -19.00
N HIS A 96 9.65 -0.40 -18.66
CA HIS A 96 10.21 -1.73 -18.46
C HIS A 96 10.22 -2.16 -16.98
N ALA A 97 9.67 -1.33 -16.07
CA ALA A 97 9.58 -1.65 -14.66
C ALA A 97 8.14 -1.90 -14.24
N VAL A 98 7.97 -2.67 -13.18
CA VAL A 98 6.66 -3.04 -12.62
C VAL A 98 6.49 -2.53 -11.20
N ASP A 99 5.27 -2.19 -10.83
CA ASP A 99 4.96 -1.76 -9.46
C ASP A 99 4.94 -2.95 -8.49
N ALA A 100 5.43 -2.76 -7.27
CA ALA A 100 5.46 -3.79 -6.25
C ALA A 100 4.06 -4.33 -5.90
N ALA A 101 3.01 -3.49 -5.93
CA ALA A 101 1.65 -3.94 -5.67
C ALA A 101 1.14 -4.89 -6.76
N ASP A 102 1.49 -4.66 -8.02
CA ASP A 102 1.11 -5.56 -9.11
C ASP A 102 1.82 -6.92 -9.03
N VAL A 103 3.06 -6.94 -8.54
CA VAL A 103 3.79 -8.19 -8.23
C VAL A 103 3.12 -8.94 -7.08
N LEU A 104 2.83 -8.26 -5.96
CA LEU A 104 2.16 -8.86 -4.80
C LEU A 104 0.75 -9.38 -5.13
N ASN A 105 0.01 -8.67 -5.99
CA ASN A 105 -1.31 -9.10 -6.45
C ASN A 105 -1.27 -10.23 -7.52
N GLY A 106 -0.08 -10.69 -7.89
CA GLY A 106 0.08 -11.75 -8.89
C GLY A 106 -0.26 -11.36 -10.32
N LYS A 107 -0.43 -10.05 -10.60
CA LYS A 107 -0.71 -9.55 -11.96
C LYS A 107 0.52 -9.64 -12.86
N VAL A 108 1.71 -9.59 -12.29
CA VAL A 108 2.98 -9.67 -13.00
C VAL A 108 3.83 -10.77 -12.38
N LYS A 109 4.37 -11.65 -13.23
CA LYS A 109 5.38 -12.64 -12.84
C LYS A 109 6.76 -12.04 -13.02
N VAL A 110 7.61 -12.18 -12.02
CA VAL A 110 9.00 -11.72 -12.06
C VAL A 110 9.94 -12.84 -12.50
N GLY A 111 11.06 -12.49 -13.12
CA GLY A 111 12.14 -13.43 -13.46
C GLY A 111 12.95 -13.82 -12.22
N ASN A 112 14.05 -14.56 -12.44
CA ASN A 112 14.89 -15.04 -11.33
C ASN A 112 15.68 -13.92 -10.67
N LYS A 113 16.30 -13.02 -11.45
CA LYS A 113 17.05 -11.88 -10.94
C LYS A 113 16.15 -10.65 -10.87
N VAL A 114 15.92 -10.13 -9.64
CA VAL A 114 15.06 -8.98 -9.42
C VAL A 114 15.84 -7.82 -8.79
N VAL A 115 15.73 -6.65 -9.40
CA VAL A 115 16.14 -5.40 -8.76
C VAL A 115 14.91 -4.71 -8.21
N MET A 116 14.86 -4.53 -6.89
CA MET A 116 13.84 -3.74 -6.21
C MET A 116 14.33 -2.32 -5.99
N LEU A 117 13.64 -1.34 -6.56
CA LEU A 117 13.91 0.08 -6.38
C LEU A 117 12.99 0.68 -5.31
N GLY A 118 13.62 1.11 -4.20
CA GLY A 118 12.91 1.70 -3.05
C GLY A 118 13.11 0.91 -1.78
N VAL A 119 13.74 1.53 -0.79
CA VAL A 119 14.15 0.94 0.49
C VAL A 119 13.18 1.29 1.64
N GLY A 120 11.98 1.76 1.31
CA GLY A 120 10.89 1.94 2.27
C GLY A 120 10.32 0.60 2.75
N LEU A 121 9.29 0.66 3.60
CA LEU A 121 8.69 -0.56 4.17
C LEU A 121 8.19 -1.49 3.06
N VAL A 122 7.34 -1.00 2.15
CA VAL A 122 6.77 -1.80 1.05
C VAL A 122 7.85 -2.44 0.18
N GLY A 123 8.82 -1.64 -0.30
CA GLY A 123 9.88 -2.17 -1.16
C GLY A 123 10.75 -3.21 -0.47
N SER A 124 11.12 -2.96 0.79
CA SER A 124 11.95 -3.90 1.55
C SER A 124 11.21 -5.20 1.89
N GLU A 125 9.93 -5.12 2.25
CA GLU A 125 9.09 -6.30 2.52
C GLU A 125 8.82 -7.12 1.25
N THR A 126 8.55 -6.46 0.12
CA THR A 126 8.36 -7.13 -1.17
C THR A 126 9.65 -7.80 -1.63
N ALA A 127 10.79 -7.12 -1.48
CA ALA A 127 12.10 -7.69 -1.80
C ALA A 127 12.41 -8.93 -0.96
N LEU A 128 12.16 -8.85 0.35
CA LEU A 128 12.36 -9.98 1.27
C LEU A 128 11.45 -11.16 0.90
N TRP A 129 10.16 -10.89 0.64
CA TRP A 129 9.23 -11.93 0.22
C TRP A 129 9.68 -12.62 -1.08
N LEU A 130 10.13 -11.87 -2.07
CA LEU A 130 10.66 -12.43 -3.32
C LEU A 130 11.91 -13.30 -3.07
N ALA A 131 12.84 -12.83 -2.23
CA ALA A 131 14.04 -13.59 -1.89
C ALA A 131 13.71 -14.91 -1.15
N GLU A 132 12.76 -14.86 -0.21
CA GLU A 132 12.29 -16.05 0.50
C GLU A 132 11.53 -17.04 -0.40
N ASN A 133 11.04 -16.57 -1.56
CA ASN A 133 10.43 -17.42 -2.61
C ASN A 133 11.44 -17.83 -3.71
N GLY A 134 12.74 -17.67 -3.46
CA GLY A 134 13.80 -18.22 -4.30
C GLY A 134 14.32 -17.31 -5.41
N HIS A 135 13.96 -16.03 -5.42
CA HIS A 135 14.51 -15.06 -6.35
C HIS A 135 15.85 -14.49 -5.86
N ASP A 136 16.77 -14.20 -6.77
CA ASP A 136 18.00 -13.44 -6.51
C ASP A 136 17.67 -11.94 -6.49
N VAL A 137 17.60 -11.35 -5.31
CA VAL A 137 17.07 -9.99 -5.12
C VAL A 137 18.17 -9.00 -4.73
N THR A 138 18.27 -7.91 -5.50
CA THR A 138 19.06 -6.73 -5.13
C THR A 138 18.13 -5.56 -4.79
N LEU A 139 18.15 -5.12 -3.53
CA LEU A 139 17.38 -3.97 -3.03
C LEU A 139 18.22 -2.70 -3.14
N VAL A 140 17.71 -1.70 -3.87
CA VAL A 140 18.42 -0.46 -4.20
C VAL A 140 17.69 0.76 -3.65
N GLY A 141 18.41 1.65 -2.97
CA GLY A 141 17.84 2.90 -2.50
C GLY A 141 18.82 4.01 -2.21
N ARG A 142 18.33 5.24 -2.34
CA ARG A 142 19.11 6.48 -2.16
C ARG A 142 19.47 6.75 -0.70
N GLY A 143 18.62 6.30 0.22
CA GLY A 143 18.81 6.52 1.66
C GLY A 143 19.96 5.70 2.23
N PRO A 144 20.49 6.09 3.41
CA PRO A 144 21.57 5.38 4.09
C PRO A 144 21.12 4.09 4.78
N GLN A 145 19.82 3.89 4.94
CA GLN A 145 19.24 2.74 5.61
C GLN A 145 17.94 2.29 4.95
N ILE A 146 17.61 1.02 5.11
CA ILE A 146 16.32 0.45 4.73
C ILE A 146 15.28 0.72 5.82
N MET A 147 13.99 0.67 5.48
CA MET A 147 12.84 0.71 6.42
C MET A 147 12.92 1.86 7.44
N LYS A 148 13.31 3.06 7.03
CA LYS A 148 13.37 4.22 7.92
C LYS A 148 12.04 4.44 8.65
N GLY A 149 12.08 4.57 9.99
CA GLY A 149 10.88 4.81 10.83
C GLY A 149 10.14 3.55 11.26
N VAL A 150 10.70 2.37 11.00
CA VAL A 150 10.25 1.11 11.60
C VAL A 150 10.80 1.02 13.04
N ALA A 151 10.04 0.42 13.96
CA ALA A 151 10.48 0.21 15.33
C ALA A 151 11.78 -0.61 15.38
N SER A 152 12.65 -0.33 16.34
CA SER A 152 13.98 -0.97 16.43
C SER A 152 13.93 -2.50 16.54
N THR A 153 12.94 -3.03 17.26
CA THR A 153 12.71 -4.47 17.38
C THR A 153 12.37 -5.12 16.04
N ASP A 154 11.47 -4.48 15.28
CA ASP A 154 11.08 -4.97 13.96
C ASP A 154 12.23 -4.83 12.95
N ALA A 155 12.98 -3.72 13.01
CA ALA A 155 14.13 -3.49 12.15
C ALA A 155 15.22 -4.56 12.36
N LEU A 156 15.43 -5.02 13.60
CA LEU A 156 16.37 -6.12 13.90
C LEU A 156 15.88 -7.42 13.27
N ALA A 157 14.62 -7.80 13.49
CA ALA A 157 14.03 -9.01 12.93
C ALA A 157 14.07 -9.01 11.39
N TYR A 158 13.77 -7.88 10.75
CA TYR A 158 13.92 -7.75 9.29
C TYR A 158 15.37 -7.89 8.82
N SER A 159 16.32 -7.29 9.55
CA SER A 159 17.75 -7.38 9.19
C SER A 159 18.27 -8.82 9.24
N GLU A 160 17.87 -9.59 10.25
CA GLU A 160 18.21 -11.01 10.36
C GLU A 160 17.61 -11.84 9.23
N ARG A 161 16.34 -11.59 8.88
CA ARG A 161 15.67 -12.29 7.77
C ARG A 161 16.30 -11.96 6.42
N ILE A 162 16.61 -10.67 6.18
CA ILE A 162 17.28 -10.20 4.96
C ILE A 162 18.64 -10.88 4.79
N ALA A 163 19.42 -10.95 5.87
CA ALA A 163 20.71 -11.63 5.86
C ALA A 163 20.56 -13.14 5.57
N LYS A 164 19.57 -13.79 6.20
CA LYS A 164 19.29 -15.23 6.00
C LYS A 164 18.79 -15.51 4.56
N ALA A 165 18.00 -14.61 3.98
CA ALA A 165 17.50 -14.73 2.62
C ALA A 165 18.58 -14.48 1.55
N GLY A 166 19.78 -14.03 1.95
CA GLY A 166 20.90 -13.79 1.03
C GLY A 166 20.72 -12.59 0.11
N MET A 167 19.84 -11.65 0.45
CA MET A 167 19.58 -10.46 -0.37
C MET A 167 20.80 -9.54 -0.43
N THR A 168 21.03 -8.97 -1.61
CA THR A 168 21.98 -7.85 -1.76
C THR A 168 21.28 -6.52 -1.46
N VAL A 169 21.82 -5.74 -0.51
CA VAL A 169 21.27 -4.43 -0.14
C VAL A 169 22.23 -3.31 -0.54
N CYS A 170 21.79 -2.44 -1.45
CA CYS A 170 22.53 -1.30 -1.98
C CYS A 170 21.93 0.02 -1.51
N THR A 171 22.26 0.43 -0.27
CA THR A 171 21.94 1.77 0.25
C THR A 171 22.86 2.85 -0.36
N ASN A 172 22.52 4.15 -0.16
CA ASN A 172 23.25 5.28 -0.75
C ASN A 172 23.47 5.15 -2.28
N THR A 173 22.59 4.39 -2.95
CA THR A 173 22.69 4.05 -4.36
C THR A 173 21.52 4.67 -5.11
N THR A 174 21.82 5.54 -6.06
CA THR A 174 20.80 6.27 -6.82
C THR A 174 20.52 5.56 -8.14
N PRO A 175 19.31 5.06 -8.39
CA PRO A 175 18.92 4.58 -9.69
C PRO A 175 18.86 5.76 -10.67
N LEU A 176 19.39 5.58 -11.88
CA LEU A 176 19.48 6.60 -12.92
C LEU A 176 18.55 6.32 -14.08
N GLU A 177 18.56 5.09 -14.57
CA GLU A 177 17.85 4.66 -15.78
C GLU A 177 17.60 3.16 -15.73
N ILE A 178 16.45 2.72 -16.20
CA ILE A 178 16.11 1.32 -16.40
C ILE A 178 16.47 0.99 -17.85
N VAL A 179 17.29 -0.03 -18.02
CA VAL A 179 17.83 -0.44 -19.32
C VAL A 179 17.50 -1.90 -19.58
N ASP A 180 17.69 -2.34 -20.83
CA ASP A 180 17.56 -3.76 -21.14
C ASP A 180 18.44 -4.62 -20.22
N GLY A 181 17.82 -5.62 -19.59
CA GLY A 181 18.47 -6.53 -18.64
C GLY A 181 18.97 -5.88 -17.35
N GLY A 182 18.35 -4.77 -16.85
CA GLY A 182 18.68 -4.24 -15.54
C GLY A 182 18.50 -2.75 -15.32
N VAL A 183 19.30 -2.19 -14.41
CA VAL A 183 19.22 -0.77 -14.03
C VAL A 183 20.61 -0.15 -13.88
N MET A 184 20.79 1.04 -14.45
CA MET A 184 21.97 1.88 -14.23
C MET A 184 21.85 2.59 -12.90
N VAL A 185 22.88 2.48 -12.08
CA VAL A 185 22.90 3.10 -10.73
C VAL A 185 24.18 3.88 -10.50
N LYS A 186 24.10 4.89 -9.61
CA LYS A 186 25.27 5.66 -9.17
C LYS A 186 25.53 5.38 -7.67
N PHE A 187 26.73 4.93 -7.37
CA PHE A 187 27.23 4.72 -6.00
C PHE A 187 28.61 5.33 -5.85
N LYS A 188 28.81 6.18 -4.85
CA LYS A 188 30.10 6.89 -4.57
C LYS A 188 30.70 7.54 -5.84
N GLY A 189 29.86 8.18 -6.65
CA GLY A 189 30.26 8.87 -7.88
C GLY A 189 30.45 7.97 -9.10
N LYS A 190 30.54 6.66 -8.94
CA LYS A 190 30.70 5.70 -10.04
C LYS A 190 29.35 5.21 -10.53
N VAL A 191 29.22 5.10 -11.85
CA VAL A 191 28.03 4.53 -12.52
C VAL A 191 28.31 3.09 -12.88
N ARG A 192 27.34 2.20 -12.62
CA ARG A 192 27.40 0.79 -13.01
C ARG A 192 26.01 0.26 -13.30
N LYS A 193 25.93 -0.81 -14.06
CA LYS A 193 24.70 -1.58 -14.26
C LYS A 193 24.56 -2.61 -13.14
N ILE A 194 23.33 -2.82 -12.67
CA ILE A 194 22.92 -3.98 -11.91
C ILE A 194 22.04 -4.81 -12.83
N GLU A 195 22.44 -6.05 -13.09
CA GLU A 195 21.72 -6.97 -13.96
C GLU A 195 20.43 -7.45 -13.29
N ALA A 196 19.34 -7.51 -14.05
CA ALA A 196 18.05 -8.03 -13.59
C ALA A 196 17.21 -8.53 -14.77
N ASP A 197 16.45 -9.60 -14.52
CA ASP A 197 15.39 -10.06 -15.44
C ASP A 197 14.14 -9.20 -15.28
N THR A 198 13.93 -8.66 -14.07
CA THR A 198 12.79 -7.77 -13.75
C THR A 198 13.22 -6.65 -12.82
N VAL A 199 12.82 -5.44 -13.14
CA VAL A 199 12.95 -4.27 -12.25
C VAL A 199 11.59 -3.97 -11.63
N VAL A 200 11.54 -4.01 -10.30
CA VAL A 200 10.34 -3.70 -9.50
C VAL A 200 10.57 -2.40 -8.76
N TYR A 201 9.55 -1.54 -8.64
CA TYR A 201 9.68 -0.30 -7.89
C TYR A 201 8.61 -0.12 -6.81
N ALA A 202 8.97 0.61 -5.74
CA ALA A 202 8.09 1.00 -4.64
C ALA A 202 8.48 2.40 -4.15
N PHE A 203 7.99 3.44 -4.84
CA PHE A 203 8.37 4.85 -4.59
C PHE A 203 7.38 5.60 -3.69
N GLY A 204 6.60 4.86 -2.90
CA GLY A 204 5.57 5.38 -2.02
C GLY A 204 4.23 5.57 -2.74
N ALA A 205 3.30 6.23 -2.08
CA ALA A 205 1.93 6.39 -2.56
C ALA A 205 1.49 7.86 -2.60
N ALA A 206 0.44 8.12 -3.37
CA ALA A 206 -0.24 9.41 -3.45
C ALA A 206 -1.70 9.27 -3.02
N ALA A 207 -2.16 10.16 -2.16
CA ALA A 207 -3.53 10.18 -1.67
C ALA A 207 -4.55 10.33 -2.83
N GLN A 208 -5.69 9.65 -2.69
CA GLN A 208 -6.80 9.73 -3.63
C GLN A 208 -7.98 10.45 -2.97
N HIS A 209 -8.11 11.76 -3.15
CA HIS A 209 -9.15 12.58 -2.52
C HIS A 209 -10.04 13.33 -3.51
N ALA A 210 -10.00 12.99 -4.81
CA ALA A 210 -10.78 13.68 -5.85
C ALA A 210 -12.28 13.75 -5.53
N LEU A 211 -12.88 12.65 -5.10
CA LEU A 211 -14.29 12.63 -4.69
C LEU A 211 -14.58 13.54 -3.49
N TYR A 212 -13.67 13.60 -2.52
CA TYR A 212 -13.79 14.53 -1.40
C TYR A 212 -13.75 15.99 -1.90
N ASP A 213 -12.84 16.30 -2.81
CA ASP A 213 -12.68 17.65 -3.36
C ASP A 213 -13.92 18.08 -4.17
N GLU A 214 -14.56 17.15 -4.86
CA GLU A 214 -15.80 17.37 -5.58
C GLU A 214 -16.99 17.65 -4.64
N LEU A 215 -17.07 16.90 -3.53
CA LEU A 215 -18.18 16.97 -2.58
C LEU A 215 -18.05 18.08 -1.54
N LYS A 216 -16.82 18.49 -1.19
CA LYS A 216 -16.62 19.57 -0.23
C LYS A 216 -17.22 20.88 -0.75
N GLY A 217 -18.04 21.54 0.06
CA GLY A 217 -18.75 22.76 -0.36
C GLY A 217 -20.12 22.51 -1.01
N SER A 218 -20.55 21.26 -1.19
CA SER A 218 -21.88 20.91 -1.69
C SER A 218 -23.01 21.09 -0.66
N GLY A 219 -22.68 21.49 0.57
CA GLY A 219 -23.63 21.55 1.69
C GLY A 219 -23.79 20.23 2.44
N LYS A 220 -23.11 19.16 2.02
CA LYS A 220 -23.11 17.84 2.68
C LYS A 220 -22.02 17.78 3.75
N GLU A 221 -22.24 16.94 4.76
CA GLU A 221 -21.19 16.54 5.70
C GLU A 221 -20.25 15.54 5.03
N VAL A 222 -19.05 15.98 4.68
CA VAL A 222 -18.04 15.16 3.99
C VAL A 222 -16.75 15.10 4.79
N TYR A 223 -16.27 13.88 5.01
CA TYR A 223 -15.09 13.61 5.83
C TYR A 223 -14.05 12.81 5.05
N LEU A 224 -12.76 12.97 5.41
CA LEU A 224 -11.63 12.32 4.77
C LEU A 224 -10.84 11.52 5.82
N VAL A 225 -10.65 10.22 5.58
CA VAL A 225 -9.95 9.30 6.51
C VAL A 225 -8.94 8.42 5.80
N GLY A 226 -8.02 7.86 6.57
CA GLY A 226 -7.00 6.94 6.08
C GLY A 226 -6.07 7.57 5.04
N ASP A 227 -5.57 6.76 4.14
CA ASP A 227 -4.59 7.18 3.12
C ASP A 227 -5.14 8.21 2.12
N ALA A 228 -6.44 8.34 2.01
CA ALA A 228 -7.06 9.40 1.23
C ALA A 228 -6.74 10.80 1.80
N LYS A 229 -6.52 10.91 3.12
CA LYS A 229 -6.04 12.12 3.78
C LYS A 229 -4.52 12.30 3.64
N GLY A 230 -3.79 11.19 3.62
CA GLY A 230 -2.33 11.14 3.48
C GLY A 230 -1.83 9.73 3.76
N PRO A 231 -1.06 9.13 2.83
CA PRO A 231 -0.56 7.77 3.01
C PRO A 231 0.26 7.63 4.29
N ALA A 232 -0.10 6.63 5.10
CA ALA A 232 0.50 6.38 6.41
C ALA A 232 0.50 4.87 6.73
N LYS A 233 0.53 4.48 8.00
CA LYS A 233 0.48 3.08 8.43
C LYS A 233 -0.96 2.60 8.57
N ILE A 234 -1.14 1.28 8.60
CA ILE A 234 -2.46 0.63 8.82
C ILE A 234 -3.12 1.15 10.11
N MET A 235 -2.33 1.31 11.18
CA MET A 235 -2.82 1.86 12.45
C MET A 235 -3.39 3.27 12.28
N ASP A 236 -2.73 4.14 11.51
CA ASP A 236 -3.20 5.52 11.30
C ASP A 236 -4.51 5.54 10.51
N ALA A 237 -4.63 4.65 9.51
CA ALA A 237 -5.85 4.51 8.72
C ALA A 237 -7.04 4.11 9.60
N ILE A 238 -6.87 3.08 10.44
CA ILE A 238 -7.89 2.61 11.38
C ILE A 238 -8.19 3.68 12.43
N TYR A 239 -7.16 4.29 13.02
CA TYR A 239 -7.32 5.27 14.09
C TYR A 239 -8.05 6.54 13.62
N THR A 240 -7.72 7.06 12.44
CA THR A 240 -8.41 8.24 11.89
C THR A 240 -9.88 7.95 11.62
N ALA A 241 -10.20 6.77 11.11
CA ALA A 241 -11.57 6.31 10.88
C ALA A 241 -12.34 6.15 12.19
N TYR A 242 -11.76 5.46 13.18
CA TYR A 242 -12.33 5.28 14.51
C TYR A 242 -12.64 6.62 15.19
N LYS A 243 -11.63 7.53 15.25
CA LYS A 243 -11.79 8.86 15.88
C LYS A 243 -12.88 9.71 15.25
N LEU A 244 -13.08 9.61 13.96
CA LEU A 244 -14.19 10.26 13.29
C LEU A 244 -15.52 9.61 13.70
N SER A 245 -15.60 8.29 13.54
CA SER A 245 -16.84 7.54 13.69
C SER A 245 -17.45 7.59 15.11
N ILE A 246 -16.63 7.75 16.15
CA ILE A 246 -17.15 7.92 17.52
C ILE A 246 -17.74 9.31 17.80
N LYS A 247 -17.58 10.27 16.88
CA LYS A 247 -18.09 11.65 17.02
C LYS A 247 -19.37 11.87 16.21
N LEU A 248 -19.58 11.09 15.20
CA LEU A 248 -20.81 11.07 14.40
C LEU A 248 -21.89 10.24 15.11
#